data_3824edd48f7539418ce81d304f6bde3d
#
_entry.id   3824edd48f7539418ce81d304f6bde3d
#
_cell.length_a   1.000
_cell.length_b   1.000
_cell.length_c   1.000
_cell.angle_alpha   90.00
_cell.angle_beta   90.00
_cell.angle_gamma   90.00
#
_symmetry.space_group_name_H-M   'P 1'
#
loop_
_entity.id
_entity.type
_entity.pdbx_description
1 polymer ?
#
loop_
_entity_poly.entity_id
_entity_poly.type
_entity_poly.pdbx_seq_one_letter_code
_entity_poly.pdbx_strand_id
1 'polypeptide(L)'
;MDKLSGISSSSLPYKGMFSLLSIADKKHADSIYNPHVNGGFLLTNILQKCNISKVYGQEANLGKYKFDLMNLVINGADFKEIHIDQGNCITSPKFFNERFDVVLSEIPSSIIYDMNSKDRSFFTKLYDVEKFKRNLRRSEFPFIIHMLHQLKDDGVMAVLVRQNMLFRTFDEDIRECLINEKNYLDTVILLSGKLLRHSFDNFSILIFKKNRSSKDIFFIDASKDFDDKLTDENIEKIADAYASKKVIDKFSYLAGIDEIRENDYNLTVSRYIDTFEEDTVDLNEVLSKKVRLDKKLGGINEDIDYWLNELDLYD
;
A
#
# COMPACT_ATOMS: atom_id res chain seq x y z
N MET A 1 -19.66 -26.61 0.72
CA MET A 1 -19.41 -25.26 1.30
C MET A 1 -18.04 -24.70 0.91
N ASP A 2 -17.30 -25.33 -0.01
CA ASP A 2 -15.87 -25.02 -0.28
C ASP A 2 -15.58 -24.27 -1.57
N LYS A 3 -16.53 -23.51 -2.13
CA LYS A 3 -16.33 -22.70 -3.34
C LYS A 3 -16.28 -21.17 -3.10
N LEU A 4 -16.34 -20.72 -1.86
CA LEU A 4 -16.12 -19.31 -1.49
C LEU A 4 -14.65 -19.01 -1.11
N SER A 5 -13.75 -20.02 -1.24
CA SER A 5 -12.32 -19.90 -0.90
C SER A 5 -11.47 -19.12 -1.92
N GLY A 6 -12.07 -18.58 -2.98
CA GLY A 6 -11.38 -17.71 -3.93
C GLY A 6 -11.24 -16.24 -3.49
N ILE A 7 -11.86 -15.84 -2.38
CA ILE A 7 -11.63 -14.54 -1.76
C ILE A 7 -10.47 -14.75 -0.79
N SER A 8 -9.29 -14.45 -1.31
CA SER A 8 -8.02 -14.61 -0.62
C SER A 8 -8.06 -14.07 0.81
N SER A 9 -8.05 -14.98 1.80
CA SER A 9 -7.79 -14.67 3.22
C SER A 9 -6.34 -14.18 3.45
N SER A 10 -5.57 -14.03 2.37
CA SER A 10 -4.16 -13.66 2.39
C SER A 10 -3.89 -12.18 2.66
N SER A 11 -4.93 -11.37 2.65
CA SER A 11 -4.84 -9.91 2.86
C SER A 11 -5.04 -9.49 4.32
N LEU A 12 -5.20 -10.41 5.25
CA LEU A 12 -5.60 -10.14 6.63
C LEU A 12 -4.55 -9.45 7.53
N PRO A 13 -3.25 -9.74 7.48
CA PRO A 13 -2.30 -9.17 8.43
C PRO A 13 -2.14 -7.65 8.34
N TYR A 14 -2.02 -7.11 7.14
CA TYR A 14 -1.81 -5.67 6.96
C TYR A 14 -3.09 -4.83 7.16
N LYS A 15 -4.27 -5.43 7.11
CA LYS A 15 -5.55 -4.74 7.39
C LYS A 15 -5.63 -4.26 8.83
N GLY A 16 -5.12 -5.05 9.77
CA GLY A 16 -4.98 -4.62 11.17
C GLY A 16 -4.08 -3.40 11.31
N MET A 17 -2.98 -3.34 10.56
CA MET A 17 -2.05 -2.22 10.57
C MET A 17 -2.67 -0.93 9.99
N PHE A 18 -3.40 -1.02 8.88
CA PHE A 18 -4.16 0.13 8.36
C PHE A 18 -5.10 0.72 9.40
N SER A 19 -5.78 -0.16 10.13
CA SER A 19 -6.68 0.25 11.20
C SER A 19 -5.94 1.02 12.29
N LEU A 20 -4.80 0.52 12.76
CA LEU A 20 -4.02 1.15 13.82
C LEU A 20 -3.43 2.49 13.38
N LEU A 21 -2.86 2.56 12.18
CA LEU A 21 -2.25 3.78 11.66
C LEU A 21 -3.25 4.89 11.38
N SER A 22 -4.46 4.53 10.93
CA SER A 22 -5.52 5.50 10.65
C SER A 22 -6.11 6.11 11.90
N ILE A 23 -5.99 5.42 13.04
CA ILE A 23 -6.63 5.77 14.30
C ILE A 23 -5.63 6.28 15.32
N ALA A 24 -4.35 5.98 15.18
CA ALA A 24 -3.31 6.49 16.07
C ALA A 24 -3.40 8.02 16.25
N ASP A 25 -3.89 8.73 15.25
CA ASP A 25 -4.11 10.16 15.27
C ASP A 25 -5.55 10.59 15.62
N LYS A 26 -6.53 9.68 15.51
CA LYS A 26 -7.95 10.00 15.81
C LYS A 26 -8.59 8.88 16.62
N LYS A 27 -8.65 9.10 17.92
CA LYS A 27 -9.37 8.19 18.86
C LYS A 27 -10.88 8.11 18.60
N HIS A 28 -11.44 9.10 17.89
CA HIS A 28 -12.84 9.17 17.50
C HIS A 28 -12.95 9.75 16.09
N ALA A 29 -13.46 8.96 15.17
CA ALA A 29 -13.78 9.38 13.82
C ALA A 29 -15.28 9.18 13.59
N ASP A 30 -16.01 10.23 13.16
CA ASP A 30 -17.44 10.12 12.88
C ASP A 30 -17.69 9.39 11.55
N SER A 31 -16.80 9.53 10.59
CA SER A 31 -16.98 9.01 9.23
C SER A 31 -15.71 8.42 8.62
N ILE A 32 -15.89 7.32 7.91
CA ILE A 32 -14.84 6.68 7.13
C ILE A 32 -15.28 6.49 5.67
N TYR A 33 -14.35 6.68 4.74
CA TYR A 33 -14.58 6.45 3.31
C TYR A 33 -13.54 5.51 2.71
N ASN A 34 -14.01 4.54 1.91
CA ASN A 34 -13.18 3.67 1.10
C ASN A 34 -13.64 3.73 -0.37
N PRO A 35 -12.86 4.33 -1.30
CA PRO A 35 -13.23 4.44 -2.72
C PRO A 35 -13.20 3.11 -3.48
N HIS A 36 -12.64 2.05 -2.91
CA HIS A 36 -12.58 0.71 -3.47
C HIS A 36 -12.78 -0.34 -2.37
N VAL A 37 -14.03 -0.65 -2.07
CA VAL A 37 -14.41 -1.43 -0.88
C VAL A 37 -13.88 -2.86 -0.89
N ASN A 38 -13.89 -3.51 -2.06
CA ASN A 38 -13.24 -4.79 -2.35
C ASN A 38 -13.45 -5.88 -1.29
N GLY A 39 -14.68 -6.24 -1.04
CA GLY A 39 -15.07 -7.27 -0.06
C GLY A 39 -15.37 -6.73 1.34
N GLY A 40 -15.23 -5.43 1.59
CA GLY A 40 -15.52 -4.80 2.88
C GLY A 40 -14.55 -5.15 4.01
N PHE A 41 -13.52 -5.97 3.77
CA PHE A 41 -12.62 -6.48 4.82
C PHE A 41 -11.84 -5.37 5.53
N LEU A 42 -11.40 -4.35 4.81
CA LEU A 42 -10.69 -3.22 5.41
C LEU A 42 -11.62 -2.45 6.37
N LEU A 43 -12.84 -2.17 5.93
CA LEU A 43 -13.84 -1.47 6.72
C LEU A 43 -14.27 -2.28 7.94
N THR A 44 -14.51 -3.59 7.80
CA THR A 44 -14.90 -4.45 8.94
C THR A 44 -13.83 -4.50 10.02
N ASN A 45 -12.54 -4.59 9.64
CA ASN A 45 -11.44 -4.56 10.61
C ASN A 45 -11.39 -3.27 11.42
N ILE A 46 -11.66 -2.14 10.77
CA ILE A 46 -11.68 -0.84 11.45
C ILE A 46 -12.88 -0.72 12.40
N LEU A 47 -14.06 -1.11 11.96
CA LEU A 47 -15.26 -1.05 12.77
C LEU A 47 -15.16 -1.90 14.05
N GLN A 48 -14.40 -3.01 14.00
CA GLN A 48 -14.14 -3.83 15.19
C GLN A 48 -13.20 -3.18 16.21
N LYS A 49 -12.36 -2.24 15.77
CA LYS A 49 -11.31 -1.63 16.61
C LYS A 49 -11.65 -0.19 17.03
N CYS A 50 -12.60 0.44 16.36
CA CYS A 50 -12.84 1.87 16.47
C CYS A 50 -14.32 2.17 16.50
N ASN A 51 -14.67 3.20 17.25
CA ASN A 51 -16.02 3.72 17.28
C ASN A 51 -16.19 4.71 16.11
N ILE A 52 -16.66 4.19 14.96
CA ILE A 52 -16.97 4.97 13.77
C ILE A 52 -18.48 4.91 13.56
N SER A 53 -19.08 6.09 13.42
CA SER A 53 -20.54 6.20 13.30
C SER A 53 -21.02 5.88 11.88
N LYS A 54 -20.32 6.35 10.84
CA LYS A 54 -20.79 6.26 9.45
C LYS A 54 -19.74 5.69 8.53
N VAL A 55 -20.14 4.76 7.68
CA VAL A 55 -19.27 4.05 6.73
C VAL A 55 -19.70 4.39 5.32
N TYR A 56 -18.78 4.97 4.56
CA TYR A 56 -18.99 5.32 3.15
C TYR A 56 -18.05 4.52 2.26
N GLY A 57 -18.49 4.23 1.03
CA GLY A 57 -17.62 3.59 0.06
C GLY A 57 -18.22 3.47 -1.32
N GLN A 58 -17.35 3.14 -2.28
CA GLN A 58 -17.77 2.80 -3.64
C GLN A 58 -17.14 1.47 -4.08
N GLU A 59 -17.91 0.70 -4.83
CA GLU A 59 -17.44 -0.53 -5.46
C GLU A 59 -17.93 -0.61 -6.91
N ALA A 60 -16.98 -0.71 -7.84
CA ALA A 60 -17.31 -0.71 -9.27
C ALA A 60 -17.98 -2.03 -9.71
N ASN A 61 -17.60 -3.16 -9.10
CA ASN A 61 -18.14 -4.48 -9.44
C ASN A 61 -19.43 -4.75 -8.69
N LEU A 62 -20.53 -4.98 -9.42
CA LEU A 62 -21.86 -5.21 -8.83
C LEU A 62 -21.91 -6.44 -7.92
N GLY A 63 -21.19 -7.51 -8.25
CA GLY A 63 -21.13 -8.72 -7.41
C GLY A 63 -20.42 -8.47 -6.09
N LYS A 64 -19.28 -7.78 -6.13
CA LYS A 64 -18.55 -7.36 -4.93
C LYS A 64 -19.36 -6.39 -4.09
N TYR A 65 -20.02 -5.40 -4.70
CA TYR A 65 -20.88 -4.44 -4.00
C TYR A 65 -21.91 -5.10 -3.10
N LYS A 66 -22.61 -6.14 -3.61
CA LYS A 66 -23.58 -6.90 -2.81
C LYS A 66 -22.92 -7.66 -1.67
N PHE A 67 -21.75 -8.22 -1.94
CA PHE A 67 -20.97 -8.92 -0.92
C PHE A 67 -20.44 -7.96 0.16
N ASP A 68 -20.01 -6.77 -0.22
CA ASP A 68 -19.53 -5.72 0.69
C ASP A 68 -20.59 -5.35 1.73
N LEU A 69 -21.82 -5.07 1.27
CA LEU A 69 -22.93 -4.75 2.14
C LEU A 69 -23.23 -5.89 3.13
N MET A 70 -23.30 -7.12 2.61
CA MET A 70 -23.55 -8.30 3.43
C MET A 70 -22.44 -8.50 4.48
N ASN A 71 -21.17 -8.35 4.08
CA ASN A 71 -20.03 -8.55 4.94
C ASN A 71 -20.00 -7.50 6.07
N LEU A 72 -20.27 -6.23 5.79
CA LEU A 72 -20.34 -5.18 6.78
C LEU A 72 -21.43 -5.44 7.82
N VAL A 73 -22.65 -5.81 7.39
CA VAL A 73 -23.76 -6.10 8.28
C VAL A 73 -23.50 -7.32 9.17
N ILE A 74 -22.95 -8.40 8.61
CA ILE A 74 -22.62 -9.62 9.36
C ILE A 74 -21.56 -9.33 10.44
N ASN A 75 -20.65 -8.39 10.18
CA ASN A 75 -19.61 -7.97 11.12
C ASN A 75 -20.06 -6.84 12.06
N GLY A 76 -21.36 -6.58 12.16
CA GLY A 76 -21.95 -5.74 13.19
C GLY A 76 -22.09 -4.25 12.85
N ALA A 77 -21.88 -3.85 11.60
CA ALA A 77 -22.16 -2.48 11.19
C ALA A 77 -23.68 -2.24 11.13
N ASP A 78 -24.14 -1.11 11.65
CA ASP A 78 -25.56 -0.72 11.52
C ASP A 78 -25.86 -0.42 10.05
N PHE A 79 -26.81 -1.15 9.49
CA PHE A 79 -27.21 -0.99 8.08
C PHE A 79 -27.62 0.45 7.74
N LYS A 80 -28.17 1.19 8.69
CA LYS A 80 -28.59 2.59 8.50
C LYS A 80 -27.41 3.53 8.34
N GLU A 81 -26.26 3.18 8.86
CA GLU A 81 -25.03 3.96 8.82
C GLU A 81 -24.05 3.51 7.71
N ILE A 82 -24.46 2.51 6.90
CA ILE A 82 -23.70 2.01 5.76
C ILE A 82 -24.15 2.71 4.48
N HIS A 83 -23.28 3.50 3.89
CA HIS A 83 -23.49 4.25 2.65
C HIS A 83 -22.52 3.77 1.58
N ILE A 84 -22.71 2.58 1.06
CA ILE A 84 -21.90 2.03 -0.04
C ILE A 84 -22.69 2.16 -1.33
N ASP A 85 -22.08 2.78 -2.36
CA ASP A 85 -22.67 2.94 -3.68
C ASP A 85 -21.93 2.12 -4.75
N GLN A 86 -22.71 1.59 -5.71
CA GLN A 86 -22.15 0.92 -6.86
C GLN A 86 -21.68 1.95 -7.90
N GLY A 87 -20.42 1.84 -8.30
CA GLY A 87 -19.84 2.70 -9.34
C GLY A 87 -18.34 2.88 -9.21
N ASN A 88 -17.76 3.39 -10.29
CA ASN A 88 -16.33 3.71 -10.31
C ASN A 88 -16.11 5.10 -9.73
N CYS A 89 -15.37 5.19 -8.62
CA CYS A 89 -15.13 6.43 -7.90
C CYS A 89 -14.37 7.50 -8.71
N ILE A 90 -13.64 7.12 -9.75
CA ILE A 90 -12.86 8.04 -10.59
C ILE A 90 -13.72 8.65 -11.71
N THR A 91 -14.56 7.85 -12.36
CA THR A 91 -15.37 8.29 -13.51
C THR A 91 -16.79 8.69 -13.13
N SER A 92 -17.26 8.28 -11.95
CA SER A 92 -18.60 8.57 -11.42
C SER A 92 -18.57 8.66 -9.88
N PRO A 93 -17.87 9.66 -9.31
CA PRO A 93 -17.77 9.80 -7.86
C PRO A 93 -19.14 10.12 -7.25
N LYS A 94 -19.61 9.26 -6.35
CA LYS A 94 -20.94 9.39 -5.72
C LYS A 94 -20.93 10.36 -4.53
N PHE A 95 -19.83 10.42 -3.82
CA PHE A 95 -19.69 11.25 -2.61
C PHE A 95 -18.81 12.47 -2.84
N PHE A 96 -18.81 13.05 -4.06
CA PHE A 96 -17.89 14.12 -4.45
C PHE A 96 -17.90 15.34 -3.51
N ASN A 97 -19.06 15.69 -2.98
CA ASN A 97 -19.25 16.85 -2.10
C ASN A 97 -19.04 16.52 -0.61
N GLU A 98 -18.87 15.25 -0.27
CA GLU A 98 -18.67 14.82 1.11
C GLU A 98 -17.20 14.90 1.51
N ARG A 99 -16.95 15.03 2.81
CA ARG A 99 -15.61 15.02 3.41
C ARG A 99 -15.61 14.12 4.64
N PHE A 100 -14.57 13.32 4.78
CA PHE A 100 -14.50 12.25 5.77
C PHE A 100 -13.33 12.45 6.73
N ASP A 101 -13.49 11.98 7.97
CA ASP A 101 -12.45 12.01 8.99
C ASP A 101 -11.29 11.07 8.64
N VAL A 102 -11.65 9.90 8.13
CA VAL A 102 -10.70 8.86 7.73
C VAL A 102 -10.99 8.43 6.30
N VAL A 103 -9.96 8.40 5.46
CA VAL A 103 -10.04 7.87 4.09
C VAL A 103 -9.01 6.77 3.92
N LEU A 104 -9.47 5.57 3.56
CA LEU A 104 -8.60 4.40 3.44
C LEU A 104 -8.83 3.66 2.14
N SER A 105 -7.77 3.14 1.54
CA SER A 105 -7.92 2.23 0.41
C SER A 105 -6.68 1.39 0.16
N GLU A 106 -6.92 0.23 -0.46
CA GLU A 106 -5.92 -0.51 -1.20
C GLU A 106 -6.12 -0.18 -2.67
N ILE A 107 -5.14 0.42 -3.32
CA ILE A 107 -5.23 0.64 -4.77
C ILE A 107 -5.05 -0.70 -5.46
N PRO A 108 -6.03 -1.16 -6.25
CA PRO A 108 -5.96 -2.46 -6.90
C PRO A 108 -4.74 -2.56 -7.81
N SER A 109 -3.91 -3.56 -7.60
CA SER A 109 -2.71 -3.80 -8.41
C SER A 109 -3.00 -4.07 -9.89
N SER A 110 -4.23 -4.51 -10.21
CA SER A 110 -4.71 -4.74 -11.58
C SER A 110 -5.22 -3.49 -12.28
N ILE A 111 -5.40 -2.39 -11.54
CA ILE A 111 -5.93 -1.15 -12.08
C ILE A 111 -4.79 -0.13 -12.14
N ILE A 112 -3.88 -0.32 -13.08
CA ILE A 112 -3.25 0.84 -13.70
C ILE A 112 -4.38 1.48 -14.51
N TYR A 113 -4.97 2.56 -13.99
CA TYR A 113 -6.04 3.24 -14.69
C TYR A 113 -5.52 3.76 -16.02
N ASP A 114 -5.75 2.99 -17.08
CA ASP A 114 -5.62 3.50 -18.44
C ASP A 114 -6.88 4.31 -18.75
N MET A 115 -6.96 5.49 -18.14
CA MET A 115 -8.04 6.42 -18.45
C MET A 115 -7.96 6.83 -19.91
N ASN A 116 -9.04 6.66 -20.64
CA ASN A 116 -9.14 7.21 -21.98
C ASN A 116 -9.09 8.75 -21.93
N SER A 117 -8.95 9.40 -23.08
CA SER A 117 -8.80 10.86 -23.14
C SER A 117 -10.01 11.65 -22.62
N LYS A 118 -11.21 11.09 -22.74
CA LYS A 118 -12.47 11.69 -22.26
C LYS A 118 -12.54 11.64 -20.74
N ASP A 119 -12.26 10.48 -20.16
CA ASP A 119 -12.29 10.32 -18.70
C ASP A 119 -11.20 11.17 -18.02
N ARG A 120 -9.98 11.25 -18.61
CA ARG A 120 -8.94 12.14 -18.11
C ARG A 120 -9.37 13.60 -18.13
N SER A 121 -9.98 14.05 -19.23
CA SER A 121 -10.45 15.44 -19.33
C SER A 121 -11.57 15.74 -18.33
N PHE A 122 -12.45 14.78 -18.09
CA PHE A 122 -13.47 14.90 -17.05
C PHE A 122 -12.82 14.98 -15.67
N PHE A 123 -11.92 14.03 -15.34
CA PHE A 123 -11.24 13.96 -14.05
C PHE A 123 -10.43 15.24 -13.77
N THR A 124 -9.58 15.67 -14.71
CA THR A 124 -8.69 16.81 -14.48
C THR A 124 -9.46 18.12 -14.28
N LYS A 125 -10.60 18.29 -14.94
CA LYS A 125 -11.50 19.44 -14.72
C LYS A 125 -12.22 19.35 -13.37
N LEU A 126 -12.72 18.15 -13.01
CA LEU A 126 -13.44 17.93 -11.76
C LEU A 126 -12.59 18.22 -10.53
N TYR A 127 -11.31 17.82 -10.57
CA TYR A 127 -10.37 17.97 -9.45
C TYR A 127 -9.40 19.15 -9.57
N ASP A 128 -9.54 19.99 -10.63
CA ASP A 128 -8.65 21.12 -10.92
C ASP A 128 -7.16 20.74 -10.99
N VAL A 129 -6.86 19.68 -11.73
CA VAL A 129 -5.51 19.12 -11.87
C VAL A 129 -5.07 19.00 -13.34
N GLU A 130 -5.46 19.93 -14.18
CA GLU A 130 -5.15 19.95 -15.62
C GLU A 130 -3.63 19.86 -15.90
N LYS A 131 -2.78 20.42 -15.02
CA LYS A 131 -1.32 20.36 -15.14
C LYS A 131 -0.80 18.91 -15.17
N PHE A 132 -1.50 17.96 -14.55
CA PHE A 132 -1.11 16.56 -14.46
C PHE A 132 -1.75 15.63 -15.51
N LYS A 133 -2.48 16.16 -16.46
CA LYS A 133 -3.25 15.37 -17.45
C LYS A 133 -2.45 14.28 -18.17
N ARG A 134 -1.16 14.50 -18.42
CA ARG A 134 -0.28 13.52 -19.05
C ARG A 134 0.09 12.41 -18.08
N ASN A 135 0.41 12.76 -16.83
CA ASN A 135 0.86 11.86 -15.76
C ASN A 135 -0.26 10.89 -15.31
N LEU A 136 -1.53 11.30 -15.43
CA LEU A 136 -2.67 10.49 -15.00
C LEU A 136 -3.07 9.37 -15.97
N ARG A 137 -2.35 9.15 -17.06
CA ARG A 137 -2.74 8.16 -18.08
C ARG A 137 -2.63 6.71 -17.60
N ARG A 138 -1.54 6.39 -16.89
CA ARG A 138 -1.26 5.05 -16.37
C ARG A 138 -0.68 5.15 -14.97
N SER A 139 -1.46 5.69 -14.05
CA SER A 139 -1.00 6.02 -12.72
C SER A 139 -2.05 5.69 -11.67
N GLU A 140 -1.62 5.43 -10.47
CA GLU A 140 -2.46 5.25 -9.28
C GLU A 140 -2.88 6.60 -8.69
N PHE A 141 -2.27 7.71 -9.10
CA PHE A 141 -2.53 9.05 -8.57
C PHE A 141 -3.97 9.54 -8.73
N PRO A 142 -4.77 9.14 -9.73
CA PRO A 142 -6.20 9.48 -9.73
C PRO A 142 -6.92 9.05 -8.45
N PHE A 143 -6.60 7.88 -7.89
CA PHE A 143 -7.15 7.46 -6.60
C PHE A 143 -6.69 8.36 -5.46
N ILE A 144 -5.39 8.65 -5.39
CA ILE A 144 -4.84 9.51 -4.33
C ILE A 144 -5.44 10.90 -4.39
N ILE A 145 -5.58 11.51 -5.58
CA ILE A 145 -6.20 12.82 -5.77
C ILE A 145 -7.67 12.77 -5.33
N HIS A 146 -8.41 11.74 -5.74
CA HIS A 146 -9.79 11.54 -5.31
C HIS A 146 -9.90 11.41 -3.79
N MET A 147 -9.09 10.56 -3.19
CA MET A 147 -9.07 10.34 -1.73
C MET A 147 -8.72 11.61 -0.95
N LEU A 148 -7.72 12.37 -1.41
CA LEU A 148 -7.35 13.66 -0.83
C LEU A 148 -8.47 14.69 -0.94
N HIS A 149 -9.21 14.70 -2.06
CA HIS A 149 -10.38 15.56 -2.20
C HIS A 149 -11.45 15.22 -1.17
N GLN A 150 -11.67 13.95 -0.88
CA GLN A 150 -12.65 13.46 0.10
C GLN A 150 -12.19 13.59 1.56
N LEU A 151 -10.94 13.93 1.81
CA LEU A 151 -10.41 14.07 3.16
C LEU A 151 -10.79 15.42 3.77
N LYS A 152 -11.26 15.45 5.03
CA LYS A 152 -11.37 16.65 5.84
C LYS A 152 -10.00 17.28 6.06
N ASP A 153 -9.93 18.56 6.39
CA ASP A 153 -8.66 19.24 6.61
C ASP A 153 -7.91 18.72 7.83
N ASP A 154 -8.63 18.27 8.85
CA ASP A 154 -8.09 17.62 10.04
C ASP A 154 -8.15 16.08 9.94
N GLY A 155 -8.47 15.54 8.77
CA GLY A 155 -8.59 14.11 8.50
C GLY A 155 -7.24 13.40 8.31
N VAL A 156 -7.29 12.07 8.34
CA VAL A 156 -6.17 11.19 8.05
C VAL A 156 -6.52 10.27 6.90
N MET A 157 -5.63 10.18 5.92
CA MET A 157 -5.75 9.26 4.81
C MET A 157 -4.59 8.27 4.84
N ALA A 158 -4.89 6.98 4.66
CA ALA A 158 -3.89 5.95 4.46
C ALA A 158 -4.21 5.12 3.22
N VAL A 159 -3.18 4.87 2.40
CA VAL A 159 -3.33 4.13 1.15
C VAL A 159 -2.20 3.15 0.94
N LEU A 160 -2.55 1.90 0.60
CA LEU A 160 -1.59 0.88 0.17
C LEU A 160 -1.32 1.04 -1.33
N VAL A 161 -0.05 1.22 -1.67
CA VAL A 161 0.42 1.40 -3.04
C VAL A 161 1.54 0.43 -3.36
N ARG A 162 1.81 0.20 -4.65
CA ARG A 162 3.03 -0.49 -5.08
C ARG A 162 4.25 0.39 -4.88
N GLN A 163 5.36 -0.20 -4.49
CA GLN A 163 6.60 0.53 -4.26
C GLN A 163 7.07 1.34 -5.49
N ASN A 164 6.83 0.85 -6.71
CA ASN A 164 7.25 1.54 -7.93
C ASN A 164 6.65 2.96 -8.08
N MET A 165 5.50 3.24 -7.48
CA MET A 165 4.90 4.56 -7.45
C MET A 165 5.77 5.61 -6.74
N LEU A 166 6.62 5.16 -5.81
CA LEU A 166 7.47 6.03 -4.99
C LEU A 166 8.62 6.69 -5.79
N PHE A 167 9.02 6.09 -6.93
CA PHE A 167 10.21 6.50 -7.68
C PHE A 167 10.02 6.66 -9.19
N ARG A 168 8.84 6.37 -9.74
CA ARG A 168 8.62 6.56 -11.19
C ARG A 168 8.84 8.03 -11.56
N THR A 169 9.75 8.29 -12.50
CA THR A 169 10.03 9.64 -13.02
C THR A 169 8.79 10.30 -13.62
N PHE A 170 7.93 9.50 -14.25
CA PHE A 170 6.69 9.99 -14.84
C PHE A 170 5.71 10.63 -13.83
N ASP A 171 5.80 10.26 -12.56
CA ASP A 171 4.92 10.74 -11.49
C ASP A 171 5.60 11.80 -10.58
N GLU A 172 6.81 12.22 -10.91
CA GLU A 172 7.62 13.16 -10.10
C GLU A 172 6.89 14.47 -9.84
N ASP A 173 6.38 15.11 -10.88
CA ASP A 173 5.64 16.39 -10.76
C ASP A 173 4.47 16.31 -9.77
N ILE A 174 3.78 15.16 -9.73
CA ILE A 174 2.65 14.96 -8.81
C ILE A 174 3.18 14.77 -7.38
N ARG A 175 4.26 13.99 -7.20
CA ARG A 175 4.89 13.84 -5.88
C ARG A 175 5.40 15.16 -5.36
N GLU A 176 6.11 15.93 -6.19
CA GLU A 176 6.55 17.29 -5.84
C GLU A 176 5.38 18.16 -5.39
N CYS A 177 4.31 18.20 -6.16
CA CYS A 177 3.13 18.99 -5.81
C CYS A 177 2.54 18.57 -4.46
N LEU A 178 2.35 17.28 -4.22
CA LEU A 178 1.76 16.78 -2.97
C LEU A 178 2.65 17.02 -1.75
N ILE A 179 3.97 17.00 -1.93
CA ILE A 179 4.96 17.17 -0.86
C ILE A 179 5.30 18.64 -0.65
N ASN A 180 5.77 19.32 -1.69
CA ASN A 180 6.36 20.66 -1.58
C ASN A 180 5.29 21.76 -1.61
N GLU A 181 4.33 21.70 -2.57
CA GLU A 181 3.30 22.74 -2.71
C GLU A 181 2.17 22.55 -1.68
N LYS A 182 1.66 21.32 -1.53
CA LYS A 182 0.49 21.03 -0.67
C LYS A 182 0.87 20.59 0.75
N ASN A 183 2.07 20.09 0.96
CA ASN A 183 2.52 19.55 2.25
C ASN A 183 1.57 18.49 2.84
N TYR A 184 1.14 17.53 2.02
CA TYR A 184 0.14 16.53 2.46
C TYR A 184 0.75 15.20 2.88
N LEU A 185 1.88 14.77 2.31
CA LEU A 185 2.50 13.48 2.64
C LEU A 185 3.19 13.54 4.01
N ASP A 186 2.73 12.70 4.95
CA ASP A 186 3.22 12.64 6.33
C ASP A 186 4.21 11.49 6.56
N THR A 187 3.88 10.30 6.07
CA THR A 187 4.66 9.10 6.37
C THR A 187 4.65 8.12 5.20
N VAL A 188 5.77 7.45 5.01
CA VAL A 188 5.97 6.34 4.07
C VAL A 188 6.42 5.11 4.85
N ILE A 189 5.67 4.01 4.75
CA ILE A 189 5.98 2.74 5.43
C ILE A 189 6.20 1.67 4.38
N LEU A 190 7.41 1.12 4.30
CA LEU A 190 7.74 0.01 3.42
C LEU A 190 7.33 -1.32 4.06
N LEU A 191 6.66 -2.16 3.29
CA LEU A 191 6.24 -3.50 3.69
C LEU A 191 6.91 -4.57 2.83
N SER A 192 7.21 -5.72 3.42
CA SER A 192 7.71 -6.87 2.67
C SER A 192 6.67 -7.38 1.66
N GLY A 193 7.11 -7.64 0.43
CA GLY A 193 6.27 -8.28 -0.61
C GLY A 193 5.77 -9.68 -0.22
N LYS A 194 6.46 -10.36 0.69
CA LYS A 194 6.04 -11.67 1.23
C LYS A 194 4.71 -11.63 1.98
N LEU A 195 4.32 -10.45 2.51
CA LEU A 195 3.04 -10.27 3.22
C LEU A 195 1.83 -10.43 2.30
N LEU A 196 2.00 -10.21 1.00
CA LEU A 196 0.96 -10.41 0.00
C LEU A 196 1.28 -11.70 -0.75
N ARG A 197 0.72 -12.82 -0.30
CA ARG A 197 0.90 -14.13 -0.93
C ARG A 197 0.77 -14.01 -2.45
N HIS A 198 1.77 -14.49 -3.18
CA HIS A 198 1.88 -14.47 -4.64
C HIS A 198 2.26 -13.12 -5.29
N SER A 199 2.70 -12.12 -4.54
CA SER A 199 3.30 -10.92 -5.12
C SER A 199 4.79 -10.89 -4.88
N PHE A 200 5.56 -10.67 -5.95
CA PHE A 200 7.00 -10.38 -5.88
C PHE A 200 7.27 -8.89 -5.64
N ASP A 201 6.24 -8.05 -5.75
CA ASP A 201 6.35 -6.60 -5.59
C ASP A 201 6.28 -6.22 -4.12
N ASN A 202 7.15 -5.32 -3.69
CA ASN A 202 7.02 -4.65 -2.40
C ASN A 202 5.90 -3.61 -2.46
N PHE A 203 5.30 -3.37 -1.31
CA PHE A 203 4.23 -2.41 -1.13
C PHE A 203 4.62 -1.37 -0.10
N SER A 204 3.99 -0.22 -0.18
CA SER A 204 4.15 0.83 0.81
C SER A 204 2.81 1.39 1.23
N ILE A 205 2.71 1.78 2.51
CA ILE A 205 1.61 2.58 3.00
C ILE A 205 2.03 4.03 2.97
N LEU A 206 1.24 4.86 2.30
CA LEU A 206 1.38 6.31 2.33
C LEU A 206 0.33 6.89 3.25
N ILE A 207 0.75 7.74 4.19
CA ILE A 207 -0.14 8.46 5.09
C ILE A 207 -0.13 9.94 4.73
N PHE A 208 -1.30 10.50 4.53
CA PHE A 208 -1.49 11.90 4.18
C PHE A 208 -2.34 12.61 5.24
N LYS A 209 -1.98 13.87 5.50
CA LYS A 209 -2.68 14.83 6.35
C LYS A 209 -2.64 16.20 5.70
N LYS A 210 -3.70 16.98 5.81
CA LYS A 210 -3.70 18.33 5.20
C LYS A 210 -3.12 19.41 6.11
N ASN A 211 -3.43 19.37 7.40
CA ASN A 211 -2.96 20.36 8.38
C ASN A 211 -1.65 19.91 9.04
N ARG A 212 -0.53 19.99 8.30
CA ARG A 212 0.79 19.67 8.82
C ARG A 212 1.59 20.92 9.13
N SER A 213 2.24 20.96 10.29
CA SER A 213 3.10 22.06 10.72
C SER A 213 4.53 21.94 10.18
N SER A 214 5.01 20.72 9.92
CA SER A 214 6.31 20.43 9.32
C SER A 214 6.16 19.90 7.90
N LYS A 215 7.19 20.10 7.06
CA LYS A 215 7.32 19.49 5.74
C LYS A 215 8.12 18.18 5.74
N ASP A 216 8.69 17.82 6.89
CA ASP A 216 9.49 16.59 7.03
C ASP A 216 8.61 15.36 6.81
N ILE A 217 9.18 14.34 6.18
CA ILE A 217 8.47 13.07 5.91
C ILE A 217 9.08 11.98 6.78
N PHE A 218 8.22 11.24 7.46
CA PHE A 218 8.66 10.13 8.30
C PHE A 218 8.69 8.83 7.50
N PHE A 219 9.81 8.13 7.53
CA PHE A 219 10.01 6.85 6.86
C PHE A 219 10.09 5.72 7.88
N ILE A 220 9.46 4.59 7.57
CA ILE A 220 9.56 3.35 8.35
C ILE A 220 9.90 2.21 7.38
N ASP A 221 10.96 1.47 7.66
CA ASP A 221 11.27 0.21 6.97
C ASP A 221 10.76 -0.97 7.80
N ALA A 222 9.60 -1.46 7.43
CA ALA A 222 9.02 -2.65 8.00
C ALA A 222 9.19 -3.90 7.10
N SER A 223 10.12 -3.87 6.15
CA SER A 223 10.30 -4.95 5.18
C SER A 223 11.08 -6.13 5.72
N LYS A 224 11.96 -5.91 6.73
CA LYS A 224 12.87 -6.91 7.27
C LYS A 224 12.34 -7.62 8.51
N ASP A 225 11.46 -6.97 9.27
CA ASP A 225 11.00 -7.46 10.57
C ASP A 225 9.95 -8.61 10.46
N PHE A 226 9.58 -9.00 9.23
CA PHE A 226 8.45 -9.91 9.02
C PHE A 226 8.82 -11.02 8.04
N ASP A 227 9.13 -12.21 8.55
CA ASP A 227 9.46 -13.33 7.69
C ASP A 227 8.30 -13.75 6.78
N ASP A 228 7.16 -14.14 7.30
CA ASP A 228 5.99 -14.52 6.48
C ASP A 228 4.65 -14.04 7.07
N LYS A 229 4.66 -13.43 8.27
CA LYS A 229 3.44 -13.01 8.96
C LYS A 229 3.68 -11.72 9.75
N LEU A 230 2.79 -10.77 9.57
CA LEU A 230 2.71 -9.61 10.43
C LEU A 230 2.07 -10.03 11.76
N THR A 231 2.85 -10.07 12.84
CA THR A 231 2.34 -10.33 14.18
C THR A 231 1.74 -9.07 14.79
N ASP A 232 0.90 -9.20 15.82
CA ASP A 232 0.35 -8.04 16.52
C ASP A 232 1.46 -7.18 17.15
N GLU A 233 2.53 -7.77 17.66
CA GLU A 233 3.73 -7.09 18.16
C GLU A 233 4.39 -6.21 17.09
N ASN A 234 4.53 -6.72 15.88
CA ASN A 234 5.11 -5.97 14.76
C ASN A 234 4.22 -4.80 14.36
N ILE A 235 2.90 -5.02 14.36
CA ILE A 235 1.92 -3.97 14.07
C ILE A 235 2.00 -2.86 15.12
N GLU A 236 2.09 -3.21 16.40
CA GLU A 236 2.25 -2.25 17.51
C GLU A 236 3.58 -1.48 17.39
N LYS A 237 4.70 -2.16 17.09
CA LYS A 237 5.99 -1.49 16.85
C LYS A 237 5.92 -0.42 15.75
N ILE A 238 5.26 -0.73 14.64
CA ILE A 238 5.07 0.23 13.54
C ILE A 238 4.15 1.37 13.98
N ALA A 239 3.04 1.06 14.66
CA ALA A 239 2.08 2.05 15.13
C ALA A 239 2.72 3.01 16.17
N ASP A 240 3.51 2.49 17.09
CA ASP A 240 4.22 3.27 18.10
C ASP A 240 5.29 4.18 17.47
N ALA A 241 6.07 3.66 16.52
CA ALA A 241 7.04 4.46 15.78
C ALA A 241 6.35 5.58 14.98
N TYR A 242 5.22 5.26 14.33
CA TYR A 242 4.42 6.24 13.61
C TYR A 242 3.85 7.33 14.54
N ALA A 243 3.25 6.94 15.66
CA ALA A 243 2.63 7.86 16.61
C ALA A 243 3.64 8.78 17.30
N SER A 244 4.80 8.23 17.68
CA SER A 244 5.85 8.98 18.36
C SER A 244 6.81 9.74 17.44
N LYS A 245 6.81 9.44 16.14
CA LYS A 245 7.78 9.91 15.13
C LYS A 245 9.25 9.68 15.59
N LYS A 246 9.46 8.60 16.36
CA LYS A 246 10.76 8.29 16.94
C LYS A 246 11.69 7.73 15.85
N VAL A 247 12.84 8.36 15.69
CA VAL A 247 13.93 7.85 14.84
C VAL A 247 14.58 6.66 15.54
N ILE A 248 14.60 5.52 14.87
CA ILE A 248 15.18 4.26 15.35
C ILE A 248 16.13 3.75 14.28
N ASP A 249 17.36 3.47 14.68
CA ASP A 249 18.41 2.98 13.78
C ASP A 249 17.92 1.80 12.94
N LYS A 250 18.21 1.83 11.62
CA LYS A 250 17.82 0.80 10.63
C LYS A 250 16.33 0.52 10.51
N PHE A 251 15.46 1.28 11.18
CA PHE A 251 14.01 1.04 11.18
C PHE A 251 13.18 2.27 10.81
N SER A 252 13.51 3.45 11.33
CA SER A 252 12.73 4.66 11.05
C SER A 252 13.59 5.91 11.01
N TYR A 253 13.22 6.85 10.13
CA TYR A 253 13.96 8.07 9.87
C TYR A 253 13.01 9.23 9.57
N LEU A 254 13.39 10.45 9.99
CA LEU A 254 12.67 11.68 9.67
C LEU A 254 13.50 12.49 8.66
N ALA A 255 13.11 12.49 7.41
CA ALA A 255 13.77 13.21 6.33
C ALA A 255 13.24 14.64 6.22
N GLY A 256 14.14 15.61 6.20
CA GLY A 256 13.81 17.01 5.96
C GLY A 256 13.44 17.28 4.50
N ILE A 257 12.67 18.34 4.25
CA ILE A 257 12.21 18.69 2.90
C ILE A 257 13.35 18.93 1.91
N ASP A 258 14.49 19.44 2.37
CA ASP A 258 15.64 19.71 1.50
C ASP A 258 16.28 18.39 1.02
N GLU A 259 16.41 17.40 1.91
CA GLU A 259 16.86 16.06 1.57
C GLU A 259 15.90 15.37 0.59
N ILE A 260 14.58 15.52 0.77
CA ILE A 260 13.57 14.99 -0.16
C ILE A 260 13.72 15.63 -1.55
N ARG A 261 14.00 16.93 -1.61
CA ARG A 261 14.21 17.66 -2.86
C ARG A 261 15.50 17.23 -3.55
N GLU A 262 16.60 17.08 -2.81
CA GLU A 262 17.89 16.57 -3.32
C GLU A 262 17.77 15.14 -3.89
N ASN A 263 16.80 14.37 -3.43
CA ASN A 263 16.45 13.05 -3.95
C ASN A 263 15.39 13.08 -5.07
N ASP A 264 15.10 14.22 -5.71
CA ASP A 264 14.09 14.37 -6.78
C ASP A 264 12.71 13.84 -6.38
N TYR A 265 12.31 14.10 -5.14
CA TYR A 265 11.07 13.58 -4.56
C TYR A 265 10.90 12.06 -4.71
N ASN A 266 11.99 11.33 -4.80
CA ASN A 266 12.02 9.89 -4.77
C ASN A 266 11.82 9.40 -3.34
N LEU A 267 10.75 8.65 -3.09
CA LEU A 267 10.33 8.21 -1.77
C LEU A 267 10.74 6.76 -1.45
N THR A 268 11.69 6.21 -2.20
CA THR A 268 12.21 4.87 -1.92
C THR A 268 12.85 4.82 -0.54
N VAL A 269 12.31 4.00 0.35
CA VAL A 269 12.69 3.99 1.78
C VAL A 269 14.18 3.72 2.00
N SER A 270 14.82 2.86 1.19
CA SER A 270 16.26 2.57 1.29
C SER A 270 17.19 3.74 0.93
N ARG A 271 16.66 4.87 0.44
CA ARG A 271 17.43 6.11 0.29
C ARG A 271 17.58 6.88 1.60
N TYR A 272 16.67 6.66 2.54
CA TYR A 272 16.58 7.37 3.81
C TYR A 272 16.96 6.49 5.00
N ILE A 273 16.77 5.19 4.88
CA ILE A 273 17.10 4.22 5.93
C ILE A 273 18.09 3.21 5.35
N ASP A 274 19.34 3.28 5.83
CA ASP A 274 20.35 2.29 5.49
C ASP A 274 20.16 1.05 6.38
N THR A 275 19.63 0.00 5.77
CA THR A 275 19.43 -1.30 6.42
C THR A 275 20.52 -2.29 6.06
N PHE A 276 21.61 -1.81 5.41
CA PHE A 276 22.72 -2.68 5.04
C PHE A 276 23.43 -3.19 6.30
N GLU A 277 23.52 -4.48 6.45
CA GLU A 277 24.41 -5.15 7.39
C GLU A 277 25.60 -5.66 6.59
N GLU A 278 26.81 -5.28 6.98
CA GLU A 278 28.00 -5.92 6.48
C GLU A 278 27.96 -7.37 6.99
N ASP A 279 27.43 -8.27 6.18
CA ASP A 279 27.67 -9.69 6.39
C ASP A 279 29.18 -9.91 6.30
N THR A 280 29.83 -10.16 7.41
CA THR A 280 31.20 -10.70 7.43
C THR A 280 31.13 -12.09 6.84
N VAL A 281 31.15 -12.15 5.51
CA VAL A 281 31.15 -13.41 4.76
C VAL A 281 32.51 -14.07 5.02
N ASP A 282 32.53 -15.16 5.78
CA ASP A 282 33.72 -15.99 5.86
C ASP A 282 33.96 -16.61 4.46
N LEU A 283 34.94 -16.05 3.77
CA LEU A 283 35.34 -16.45 2.43
C LEU A 283 35.66 -17.97 2.38
N ASN A 284 36.21 -18.54 3.44
CA ASN A 284 36.54 -19.94 3.53
C ASN A 284 35.26 -20.82 3.61
N GLU A 285 34.24 -20.37 4.34
CA GLU A 285 32.96 -21.06 4.41
C GLU A 285 32.26 -21.05 3.05
N VAL A 286 32.24 -19.90 2.37
CA VAL A 286 31.66 -19.78 1.03
C VAL A 286 32.39 -20.60 -0.01
N LEU A 287 33.72 -20.60 0.01
CA LEU A 287 34.55 -21.44 -0.87
C LEU A 287 34.30 -22.92 -0.62
N SER A 288 34.22 -23.34 0.64
CA SER A 288 33.90 -24.73 1.03
C SER A 288 32.51 -25.15 0.55
N LYS A 289 31.51 -24.26 0.68
CA LYS A 289 30.16 -24.48 0.19
C LYS A 289 30.10 -24.55 -1.35
N LYS A 290 30.86 -23.70 -2.03
CA LYS A 290 30.99 -23.73 -3.49
C LYS A 290 31.57 -25.08 -3.97
N VAL A 291 32.71 -25.53 -3.41
CA VAL A 291 33.34 -26.81 -3.76
C VAL A 291 32.36 -27.97 -3.57
N ARG A 292 31.61 -27.97 -2.45
CA ARG A 292 30.60 -28.99 -2.18
C ARG A 292 29.44 -28.97 -3.22
N LEU A 293 28.99 -27.81 -3.63
CA LEU A 293 27.95 -27.67 -4.63
C LEU A 293 28.43 -28.07 -6.02
N ASP A 294 29.66 -27.69 -6.40
CA ASP A 294 30.26 -28.06 -7.68
C ASP A 294 30.41 -29.59 -7.78
N LYS A 295 30.85 -30.25 -6.71
CA LYS A 295 30.91 -31.72 -6.64
C LYS A 295 29.55 -32.39 -6.78
N LYS A 296 28.52 -31.81 -6.13
CA LYS A 296 27.14 -32.30 -6.25
C LYS A 296 26.57 -32.11 -7.66
N LEU A 297 26.89 -30.99 -8.27
CA LEU A 297 26.49 -30.68 -9.66
C LEU A 297 27.15 -31.66 -10.63
N GLY A 298 28.47 -31.97 -10.43
CA GLY A 298 29.18 -32.97 -11.22
C GLY A 298 28.49 -34.33 -11.16
N GLY A 299 28.14 -34.81 -9.96
CA GLY A 299 27.44 -36.09 -9.82
C GLY A 299 26.06 -36.11 -10.48
N ILE A 300 25.31 -35.03 -10.39
CA ILE A 300 23.99 -34.91 -11.07
C ILE A 300 24.15 -34.93 -12.60
N ASN A 301 25.17 -34.26 -13.13
CA ASN A 301 25.45 -34.30 -14.57
C ASN A 301 25.83 -35.69 -15.04
N GLU A 302 26.69 -36.40 -14.31
CA GLU A 302 27.04 -37.80 -14.58
C GLU A 302 25.79 -38.70 -14.59
N ASP A 303 24.87 -38.54 -13.63
CA ASP A 303 23.61 -39.28 -13.58
C ASP A 303 22.72 -38.94 -14.80
N ILE A 304 22.64 -37.67 -15.17
CA ILE A 304 21.87 -37.19 -16.38
C ILE A 304 22.47 -37.83 -17.64
N ASP A 305 23.80 -37.79 -17.81
CA ASP A 305 24.48 -38.35 -18.99
C ASP A 305 24.29 -39.89 -19.04
N TYR A 306 24.33 -40.55 -17.89
CA TYR A 306 24.03 -41.98 -17.81
C TYR A 306 22.59 -42.28 -18.32
N TRP A 307 21.59 -41.55 -17.82
CA TRP A 307 20.19 -41.75 -18.22
C TRP A 307 19.92 -41.38 -19.66
N LEU A 308 20.55 -40.30 -20.18
CA LEU A 308 20.40 -39.88 -21.59
C LEU A 308 21.00 -40.96 -22.51
N ASN A 309 22.10 -41.58 -22.16
CA ASN A 309 22.67 -42.70 -22.89
C ASN A 309 21.79 -43.96 -22.84
N GLU A 310 21.25 -44.32 -21.69
CA GLU A 310 20.33 -45.48 -21.51
C GLU A 310 19.01 -45.30 -22.32
N LEU A 311 18.57 -44.08 -22.51
CA LEU A 311 17.34 -43.76 -23.21
C LEU A 311 17.54 -43.50 -24.72
N ASP A 312 18.74 -43.69 -25.26
CA ASP A 312 19.10 -43.40 -26.68
C ASP A 312 18.69 -41.98 -27.12
N LEU A 313 18.84 -41.00 -26.22
CA LEU A 313 18.42 -39.60 -26.46
C LEU A 313 19.59 -38.69 -26.86
N TYR A 314 20.78 -39.25 -27.11
CA TYR A 314 21.87 -38.57 -27.77
C TYR A 314 21.81 -38.82 -29.29
N ASP A 315 21.09 -37.96 -30.00
CA ASP A 315 21.24 -37.75 -31.46
C ASP A 315 21.71 -36.31 -31.71
#